data_dbe623e5be0656704b4b52d72e50e5af
#
_entry.id   dbe623e5be0656704b4b52d72e50e5af
#
_cell.length_a   1.000
_cell.length_b   1.000
_cell.length_c   1.000
_cell.angle_alpha   90.00
_cell.angle_beta   90.00
_cell.angle_gamma   90.00
#
_symmetry.space_group_name_H-M   'P 1'
#
loop_
_entity.id
_entity.type
_entity.pdbx_description
1 polymer ?
#
loop_
_entity_poly.entity_id
_entity_poly.type
_entity_poly.pdbx_seq_one_letter_code
_entity_poly.pdbx_strand_id
1 'polypeptide(L)'
;MWQPGALSRTVLALIWLVLGVAMIAVPVWLGWTRWPALLNGHPAMLIAGIACGLLGFIAVAWSIGSLTIGGRQDVEGDPDHPAHRTSAQVMRRARRRIILAIPLLILSFLLVVVLAYARPFVATPPATAALRSENGVRFSDRLGWYELIPVRENSAGEEIKPTAGVVFVPGARVDSRAYAHVLRPLAEAGYLVAVLKEPFGFAIIDADHGQKVLDLHPEIAHWLVGGHSLGGTVAAALADNNDRVEGLVLFASYPADPIIRNDLKVLSISGTADGFATPDDIEASRAKLPPSTKVVVIKGAVHSSFGDYGDQPGDGTPTIDRSTAQAEISKATLEL
;
A
#
# COMPACT_ATOMS: atom_id res chain seq x y z
N MET A 1 -48.94 19.36 -11.39
CA MET A 1 -48.00 20.46 -11.73
C MET A 1 -46.58 20.01 -11.34
N TRP A 2 -45.67 19.96 -12.28
CA TRP A 2 -44.32 19.47 -12.07
C TRP A 2 -43.51 20.50 -11.25
N GLN A 3 -42.97 20.09 -10.07
CA GLN A 3 -42.13 20.99 -9.25
C GLN A 3 -40.64 20.66 -9.45
N PRO A 4 -39.91 21.47 -10.23
CA PRO A 4 -38.47 21.20 -10.54
C PRO A 4 -37.58 21.08 -9.29
N GLY A 5 -37.95 21.73 -8.19
CA GLY A 5 -37.16 21.69 -6.94
C GLY A 5 -37.33 20.40 -6.12
N ALA A 6 -38.44 19.71 -6.22
CA ALA A 6 -38.68 18.43 -5.55
C ALA A 6 -37.96 17.30 -6.26
N LEU A 7 -38.01 17.27 -7.60
CA LEU A 7 -37.27 16.26 -8.39
C LEU A 7 -35.77 16.31 -8.16
N SER A 8 -35.18 17.51 -8.14
CA SER A 8 -33.74 17.68 -7.92
C SER A 8 -33.30 17.18 -6.53
N ARG A 9 -34.17 17.35 -5.51
CA ARG A 9 -33.92 16.89 -4.13
C ARG A 9 -34.00 15.38 -4.02
N THR A 10 -35.01 14.77 -4.63
CA THR A 10 -35.21 13.33 -4.65
C THR A 10 -34.03 12.63 -5.40
N VAL A 11 -33.65 13.13 -6.58
CA VAL A 11 -32.56 12.60 -7.36
C VAL A 11 -31.24 12.69 -6.57
N LEU A 12 -30.95 13.83 -5.94
CA LEU A 12 -29.76 14.01 -5.13
C LEU A 12 -29.76 13.06 -3.91
N ALA A 13 -30.91 12.87 -3.24
CA ALA A 13 -31.04 11.94 -2.14
C ALA A 13 -30.80 10.49 -2.58
N LEU A 14 -31.31 10.10 -3.75
CA LEU A 14 -31.06 8.76 -4.30
C LEU A 14 -29.58 8.54 -4.65
N ILE A 15 -28.92 9.53 -5.24
CA ILE A 15 -27.47 9.45 -5.53
C ILE A 15 -26.68 9.27 -4.23
N TRP A 16 -26.97 10.08 -3.20
CA TRP A 16 -26.32 9.96 -1.90
C TRP A 16 -26.65 8.64 -1.19
N LEU A 17 -27.85 8.09 -1.38
CA LEU A 17 -28.22 6.79 -0.83
C LEU A 17 -27.35 5.68 -1.43
N VAL A 18 -27.26 5.62 -2.77
CA VAL A 18 -26.44 4.61 -3.46
C VAL A 18 -24.97 4.75 -3.09
N LEU A 19 -24.43 5.97 -3.13
CA LEU A 19 -23.04 6.23 -2.77
C LEU A 19 -22.78 5.93 -1.28
N GLY A 20 -23.68 6.32 -0.38
CA GLY A 20 -23.57 6.03 1.04
C GLY A 20 -23.57 4.54 1.34
N VAL A 21 -24.40 3.76 0.64
CA VAL A 21 -24.37 2.29 0.73
C VAL A 21 -23.01 1.74 0.25
N ALA A 22 -22.47 2.25 -0.85
CA ALA A 22 -21.14 1.85 -1.34
C ALA A 22 -20.03 2.23 -0.34
N MET A 23 -20.12 3.41 0.29
CA MET A 23 -19.20 3.88 1.32
C MET A 23 -19.22 3.01 2.59
N ILE A 24 -20.30 2.30 2.87
CA ILE A 24 -20.38 1.31 3.95
C ILE A 24 -19.90 -0.06 3.46
N ALA A 25 -20.38 -0.49 2.29
CA ALA A 25 -20.14 -1.83 1.78
C ALA A 25 -18.67 -2.10 1.48
N VAL A 26 -17.94 -1.12 0.90
CA VAL A 26 -16.53 -1.31 0.53
C VAL A 26 -15.62 -1.50 1.76
N PRO A 27 -15.66 -0.66 2.81
CA PRO A 27 -14.87 -0.91 4.02
C PRO A 27 -15.25 -2.22 4.74
N VAL A 28 -16.54 -2.58 4.76
CA VAL A 28 -17.00 -3.86 5.33
C VAL A 28 -16.43 -5.04 4.54
N TRP A 29 -16.48 -4.99 3.21
CA TRP A 29 -15.89 -6.00 2.35
C TRP A 29 -14.37 -6.12 2.52
N LEU A 30 -13.66 -5.00 2.63
CA LEU A 30 -12.23 -4.98 2.94
C LEU A 30 -11.94 -5.60 4.31
N GLY A 31 -12.68 -5.21 5.34
CA GLY A 31 -12.58 -5.79 6.68
C GLY A 31 -12.81 -7.31 6.66
N TRP A 32 -13.87 -7.75 5.99
CA TRP A 32 -14.17 -9.18 5.88
C TRP A 32 -13.08 -10.00 5.18
N THR A 33 -12.53 -9.47 4.07
CA THR A 33 -11.64 -10.23 3.19
C THR A 33 -10.15 -9.98 3.44
N ARG A 34 -9.77 -8.87 4.09
CA ARG A 34 -8.37 -8.40 4.21
C ARG A 34 -7.99 -7.99 5.62
N TRP A 35 -8.78 -8.38 6.62
CA TRP A 35 -8.58 -7.99 8.02
C TRP A 35 -7.13 -8.12 8.53
N PRO A 36 -6.41 -9.24 8.29
CA PRO A 36 -5.02 -9.36 8.74
C PRO A 36 -4.08 -8.32 8.14
N ALA A 37 -4.26 -7.97 6.85
CA ALA A 37 -3.43 -6.95 6.20
C ALA A 37 -3.79 -5.53 6.65
N LEU A 38 -5.06 -5.27 6.99
CA LEU A 38 -5.49 -3.97 7.51
C LEU A 38 -4.95 -3.70 8.91
N LEU A 39 -4.93 -4.72 9.78
CA LEU A 39 -4.43 -4.59 11.15
C LEU A 39 -2.92 -4.46 11.24
N ASN A 40 -2.19 -5.15 10.38
CA ASN A 40 -0.73 -5.21 10.43
C ASN A 40 -0.05 -4.32 9.39
N GLY A 41 -0.82 -3.66 8.52
CA GLY A 41 -0.34 -2.71 7.54
C GLY A 41 -0.25 -1.29 8.08
N HIS A 42 -0.03 -0.31 7.21
CA HIS A 42 -0.06 1.10 7.57
C HIS A 42 -1.48 1.52 7.99
N PRO A 43 -1.65 2.27 9.10
CA PRO A 43 -2.97 2.59 9.67
C PRO A 43 -3.86 3.46 8.76
N ALA A 44 -3.29 4.16 7.79
CA ALA A 44 -4.04 5.05 6.89
C ALA A 44 -5.23 4.38 6.21
N MET A 45 -5.07 3.12 5.77
CA MET A 45 -6.14 2.40 5.08
C MET A 45 -7.28 2.02 6.03
N LEU A 46 -6.97 1.57 7.25
CA LEU A 46 -7.96 1.26 8.27
C LEU A 46 -8.72 2.53 8.71
N ILE A 47 -8.00 3.62 8.97
CA ILE A 47 -8.58 4.92 9.35
C ILE A 47 -9.49 5.44 8.25
N ALA A 48 -9.02 5.44 6.99
CA ALA A 48 -9.81 5.88 5.85
C ALA A 48 -11.06 5.01 5.63
N GLY A 49 -10.95 3.69 5.83
CA GLY A 49 -12.08 2.77 5.76
C GLY A 49 -13.14 3.07 6.83
N ILE A 50 -12.74 3.26 8.08
CA ILE A 50 -13.64 3.63 9.18
C ILE A 50 -14.31 4.97 8.88
N ALA A 51 -13.54 5.99 8.48
CA ALA A 51 -14.07 7.32 8.15
C ALA A 51 -15.06 7.24 6.97
N CYS A 52 -14.73 6.48 5.93
CA CYS A 52 -15.60 6.24 4.78
C CYS A 52 -16.93 5.60 5.21
N GLY A 53 -16.89 4.56 6.05
CA GLY A 53 -18.09 3.90 6.58
C GLY A 53 -18.98 4.85 7.39
N LEU A 54 -18.40 5.63 8.30
CA LEU A 54 -19.13 6.62 9.10
C LEU A 54 -19.79 7.69 8.23
N LEU A 55 -19.08 8.24 7.25
CA LEU A 55 -19.63 9.19 6.28
C LEU A 55 -20.75 8.55 5.45
N GLY A 56 -20.60 7.27 5.09
CA GLY A 56 -21.64 6.50 4.42
C GLY A 56 -22.92 6.39 5.25
N PHE A 57 -22.82 6.09 6.55
CA PHE A 57 -23.98 6.08 7.45
C PHE A 57 -24.68 7.43 7.52
N ILE A 58 -23.93 8.53 7.61
CA ILE A 58 -24.47 9.89 7.61
C ILE A 58 -25.21 10.17 6.28
N ALA A 59 -24.59 9.79 5.14
CA ALA A 59 -25.19 9.98 3.82
C ALA A 59 -26.51 9.20 3.66
N VAL A 60 -26.55 7.93 4.11
CA VAL A 60 -27.76 7.09 4.07
C VAL A 60 -28.87 7.69 4.98
N ALA A 61 -28.54 8.04 6.22
CA ALA A 61 -29.49 8.62 7.16
C ALA A 61 -30.08 9.94 6.64
N TRP A 62 -29.24 10.83 6.09
CA TRP A 62 -29.67 12.06 5.45
C TRP A 62 -30.57 11.81 4.24
N SER A 63 -30.23 10.81 3.42
CA SER A 63 -31.01 10.45 2.22
C SER A 63 -32.41 9.95 2.61
N ILE A 64 -32.49 9.03 3.57
CA ILE A 64 -33.77 8.50 4.07
C ILE A 64 -34.63 9.65 4.65
N GLY A 65 -34.05 10.49 5.51
CA GLY A 65 -34.75 11.66 6.05
C GLY A 65 -35.23 12.62 4.98
N SER A 66 -34.46 12.86 3.92
CA SER A 66 -34.83 13.72 2.81
C SER A 66 -35.95 13.14 1.96
N LEU A 67 -36.03 11.83 1.81
CA LEU A 67 -37.08 11.13 1.05
C LEU A 67 -38.36 11.02 1.84
N THR A 68 -38.30 10.79 3.18
CA THR A 68 -39.48 10.60 4.03
C THR A 68 -40.11 11.91 4.47
N ILE A 69 -39.33 12.89 4.94
CA ILE A 69 -39.82 14.17 5.46
C ILE A 69 -40.22 15.11 4.31
N GLY A 70 -39.51 14.99 3.15
CA GLY A 70 -39.82 15.79 1.95
C GLY A 70 -41.22 15.57 1.42
N GLY A 71 -41.73 14.34 1.49
CA GLY A 71 -43.10 14.02 1.05
C GLY A 71 -44.21 14.55 1.98
N ARG A 72 -43.90 14.77 3.28
CA ARG A 72 -44.91 15.31 4.23
C ARG A 72 -45.09 16.81 4.12
N GLN A 73 -44.05 17.58 3.84
CA GLN A 73 -44.16 19.04 3.73
C GLN A 73 -44.89 19.52 2.46
N ASP A 74 -44.99 18.66 1.44
CA ASP A 74 -45.72 18.97 0.21
C ASP A 74 -47.25 18.72 0.34
N VAL A 75 -47.69 18.07 1.43
CA VAL A 75 -49.12 17.73 1.68
C VAL A 75 -49.79 18.66 2.71
N GLU A 76 -49.00 19.31 3.58
CA GLU A 76 -49.51 20.20 4.64
C GLU A 76 -49.16 21.68 4.41
N GLY A 77 -49.24 22.16 3.18
CA GLY A 77 -49.12 23.58 2.89
C GLY A 77 -50.38 24.33 3.31
N ASP A 78 -50.33 24.98 4.48
CA ASP A 78 -51.34 25.95 4.89
C ASP A 78 -51.47 27.04 3.80
N PRO A 79 -52.66 27.18 3.13
CA PRO A 79 -52.83 28.14 2.06
C PRO A 79 -52.74 29.62 2.53
N ASP A 80 -52.81 29.88 3.83
CA ASP A 80 -52.88 31.24 4.40
C ASP A 80 -51.55 31.74 4.97
N HIS A 81 -50.43 30.99 4.81
CA HIS A 81 -49.12 31.45 5.32
C HIS A 81 -48.39 32.33 4.30
N PRO A 82 -47.98 33.60 4.63
CA PRO A 82 -47.40 34.58 3.69
C PRO A 82 -45.96 34.29 3.22
N ALA A 83 -45.52 33.07 3.29
CA ALA A 83 -44.16 32.68 2.85
C ALA A 83 -44.17 32.04 1.45
N HIS A 84 -44.83 32.61 0.47
CA HIS A 84 -44.69 32.21 -0.94
C HIS A 84 -43.26 32.54 -1.44
N ARG A 85 -42.36 31.57 -1.34
CA ARG A 85 -41.05 31.68 -1.97
C ARG A 85 -41.25 31.76 -3.49
N THR A 86 -40.69 32.79 -4.11
CA THR A 86 -40.74 32.89 -5.58
C THR A 86 -40.02 31.69 -6.21
N SER A 87 -40.50 31.25 -7.37
CA SER A 87 -39.89 30.16 -8.14
C SER A 87 -38.38 30.38 -8.37
N ALA A 88 -37.96 31.64 -8.51
CA ALA A 88 -36.54 32.02 -8.62
C ALA A 88 -35.71 31.72 -7.34
N GLN A 89 -36.28 31.93 -6.15
CA GLN A 89 -35.62 31.61 -4.86
C GLN A 89 -35.50 30.11 -4.65
N VAL A 90 -36.50 29.34 -5.04
CA VAL A 90 -36.48 27.86 -5.00
C VAL A 90 -35.43 27.34 -5.93
N MET A 91 -35.36 27.82 -7.18
CA MET A 91 -34.34 27.42 -8.15
C MET A 91 -32.92 27.81 -7.73
N ARG A 92 -32.71 29.01 -7.17
CA ARG A 92 -31.39 29.42 -6.64
C ARG A 92 -30.92 28.50 -5.51
N ARG A 93 -31.80 28.12 -4.58
CA ARG A 93 -31.47 27.19 -3.48
C ARG A 93 -31.14 25.78 -4.00
N ALA A 94 -31.95 25.28 -4.94
CA ALA A 94 -31.70 23.98 -5.56
C ALA A 94 -30.36 23.96 -6.29
N ARG A 95 -30.08 24.99 -7.11
CA ARG A 95 -28.78 25.12 -7.81
C ARG A 95 -27.62 25.22 -6.85
N ARG A 96 -27.70 26.01 -5.77
CA ARG A 96 -26.66 26.12 -4.75
C ARG A 96 -26.39 24.77 -4.06
N ARG A 97 -27.44 24.02 -3.70
CA ARG A 97 -27.31 22.68 -3.11
C ARG A 97 -26.60 21.71 -4.05
N ILE A 98 -26.96 21.70 -5.32
CA ILE A 98 -26.33 20.83 -6.33
C ILE A 98 -24.85 21.22 -6.50
N ILE A 99 -24.54 22.51 -6.66
CA ILE A 99 -23.17 22.99 -6.83
C ILE A 99 -22.28 22.61 -5.63
N LEU A 100 -22.80 22.71 -4.40
CA LEU A 100 -22.06 22.31 -3.19
C LEU A 100 -21.98 20.79 -3.00
N ALA A 101 -22.96 20.03 -3.51
CA ALA A 101 -22.95 18.58 -3.40
C ALA A 101 -21.99 17.89 -4.40
N ILE A 102 -21.79 18.46 -5.60
CA ILE A 102 -20.95 17.84 -6.63
C ILE A 102 -19.52 17.51 -6.14
N PRO A 103 -18.75 18.45 -5.56
CA PRO A 103 -17.40 18.14 -5.10
C PRO A 103 -17.39 17.08 -4.00
N LEU A 104 -18.38 17.09 -3.10
CA LEU A 104 -18.50 16.07 -2.05
C LEU A 104 -18.84 14.69 -2.64
N LEU A 105 -19.71 14.62 -3.64
CA LEU A 105 -20.04 13.38 -4.34
C LEU A 105 -18.79 12.82 -5.05
N ILE A 106 -18.06 13.69 -5.75
CA ILE A 106 -16.83 13.30 -6.44
C ILE A 106 -15.80 12.78 -5.42
N LEU A 107 -15.57 13.52 -4.33
CA LEU A 107 -14.60 13.12 -3.30
C LEU A 107 -15.01 11.80 -2.64
N SER A 108 -16.28 11.62 -2.31
CA SER A 108 -16.81 10.38 -1.73
C SER A 108 -16.68 9.20 -2.70
N PHE A 109 -16.99 9.43 -3.98
CA PHE A 109 -16.81 8.42 -5.03
C PHE A 109 -15.34 8.02 -5.18
N LEU A 110 -14.43 9.02 -5.26
CA LEU A 110 -12.99 8.76 -5.35
C LEU A 110 -12.48 8.01 -4.13
N LEU A 111 -12.95 8.33 -2.92
CA LEU A 111 -12.58 7.60 -1.70
C LEU A 111 -12.99 6.12 -1.79
N VAL A 112 -14.20 5.83 -2.24
CA VAL A 112 -14.68 4.45 -2.44
C VAL A 112 -13.79 3.72 -3.46
N VAL A 113 -13.50 4.38 -4.61
CA VAL A 113 -12.66 3.81 -5.67
C VAL A 113 -11.24 3.54 -5.16
N VAL A 114 -10.64 4.50 -4.45
CA VAL A 114 -9.28 4.34 -3.88
C VAL A 114 -9.23 3.17 -2.90
N LEU A 115 -10.18 3.08 -1.96
CA LEU A 115 -10.24 1.98 -1.01
C LEU A 115 -10.43 0.62 -1.70
N ALA A 116 -11.30 0.55 -2.70
CA ALA A 116 -11.52 -0.69 -3.45
C ALA A 116 -10.28 -1.09 -4.27
N TYR A 117 -9.62 -0.13 -4.92
CA TYR A 117 -8.43 -0.36 -5.73
C TYR A 117 -7.21 -0.71 -4.88
N ALA A 118 -7.01 -0.02 -3.76
CA ALA A 118 -5.88 -0.23 -2.85
C ALA A 118 -6.00 -1.53 -2.01
N ARG A 119 -6.98 -2.38 -2.31
CA ARG A 119 -7.18 -3.67 -1.64
C ARG A 119 -5.88 -4.48 -1.60
N PRO A 120 -5.33 -4.82 -0.40
CA PRO A 120 -4.02 -5.45 -0.28
C PRO A 120 -4.04 -6.93 -0.68
N PHE A 121 -2.94 -7.38 -1.25
CA PHE A 121 -2.59 -8.80 -1.34
C PHE A 121 -2.09 -9.26 0.04
N VAL A 122 -2.78 -10.23 0.65
CA VAL A 122 -2.53 -10.65 2.04
C VAL A 122 -1.36 -11.62 2.09
N ALA A 123 -0.50 -11.45 3.09
CA ALA A 123 0.58 -12.40 3.37
C ALA A 123 0.04 -13.81 3.68
N THR A 124 0.69 -14.82 3.11
CA THR A 124 0.35 -16.24 3.29
C THR A 124 1.21 -16.92 4.36
N PRO A 125 0.88 -18.15 4.82
CA PRO A 125 1.52 -18.81 5.95
C PRO A 125 3.04 -18.90 5.96
N PRO A 126 3.79 -19.15 4.88
CA PRO A 126 5.26 -19.16 4.94
C PRO A 126 5.81 -17.86 5.49
N ALA A 127 5.36 -16.71 5.00
CA ALA A 127 5.82 -15.41 5.48
C ALA A 127 5.32 -15.10 6.89
N THR A 128 4.04 -15.38 7.20
CA THR A 128 3.51 -15.11 8.56
C THR A 128 4.15 -16.00 9.62
N ALA A 129 4.58 -17.20 9.27
CA ALA A 129 5.35 -18.07 10.16
C ALA A 129 6.76 -17.53 10.43
N ALA A 130 7.37 -16.85 9.44
CA ALA A 130 8.69 -16.26 9.56
C ALA A 130 8.76 -15.02 10.48
N LEU A 131 7.63 -14.48 10.94
CA LEU A 131 7.54 -13.36 11.88
C LEU A 131 7.68 -13.77 13.36
N ARG A 132 8.10 -14.98 13.65
CA ARG A 132 8.31 -15.45 15.03
C ARG A 132 9.69 -15.05 15.54
N SER A 133 9.74 -14.72 16.84
CA SER A 133 10.99 -14.52 17.57
C SER A 133 11.60 -15.89 17.90
N GLU A 134 12.43 -16.40 16.99
CA GLU A 134 13.08 -17.71 17.12
C GLU A 134 14.38 -17.74 16.30
N ASN A 135 15.21 -18.75 16.48
CA ASN A 135 16.45 -18.99 15.71
C ASN A 135 17.40 -17.77 15.70
N GLY A 136 17.58 -17.10 16.84
CA GLY A 136 18.46 -15.94 16.93
C GLY A 136 17.95 -14.68 16.23
N VAL A 137 16.64 -14.62 15.94
CA VAL A 137 15.98 -13.43 15.37
C VAL A 137 14.80 -13.03 16.24
N ARG A 138 14.75 -11.76 16.66
CA ARG A 138 13.63 -11.16 17.39
C ARG A 138 12.76 -10.36 16.39
N PHE A 139 11.46 -10.62 16.40
CA PHE A 139 10.48 -9.84 15.68
C PHE A 139 10.01 -8.65 16.52
N SER A 140 9.95 -7.47 15.91
CA SER A 140 9.43 -6.24 16.50
C SER A 140 8.47 -5.57 15.52
N ASP A 141 7.22 -5.38 15.91
CA ASP A 141 6.21 -4.70 15.10
C ASP A 141 6.09 -3.23 15.50
N ARG A 142 6.24 -2.32 14.54
CA ARG A 142 6.11 -0.88 14.70
C ARG A 142 4.96 -0.36 13.82
N LEU A 143 4.53 0.85 14.07
CA LEU A 143 3.41 1.45 13.35
C LEU A 143 3.68 1.59 11.85
N GLY A 144 4.91 2.00 11.46
CA GLY A 144 5.31 2.27 10.07
C GLY A 144 6.10 1.13 9.40
N TRP A 145 6.64 0.17 10.16
CA TRP A 145 7.40 -0.97 9.65
C TRP A 145 7.43 -2.10 10.67
N TYR A 146 7.92 -3.25 10.28
CA TYR A 146 8.36 -4.26 11.25
C TYR A 146 9.85 -4.51 11.10
N GLU A 147 10.47 -5.03 12.15
CA GLU A 147 11.89 -5.37 12.19
C GLU A 147 12.10 -6.86 12.51
N LEU A 148 13.03 -7.48 11.77
CA LEU A 148 13.66 -8.74 12.15
C LEU A 148 15.06 -8.38 12.66
N ILE A 149 15.27 -8.53 13.97
CA ILE A 149 16.47 -8.07 14.67
C ILE A 149 17.30 -9.29 15.02
N PRO A 150 18.57 -9.39 14.53
CA PRO A 150 19.46 -10.48 14.91
C PRO A 150 19.76 -10.38 16.41
N VAL A 151 19.61 -11.50 17.13
CA VAL A 151 19.97 -11.62 18.54
C VAL A 151 21.26 -12.42 18.62
N ARG A 152 22.34 -11.75 18.96
CA ARG A 152 23.68 -12.36 19.15
C ARG A 152 24.23 -11.88 20.47
N GLU A 153 24.95 -12.76 21.17
CA GLU A 153 25.60 -12.45 22.42
C GLU A 153 27.12 -12.61 22.28
N ASN A 154 27.86 -11.76 22.97
CA ASN A 154 29.30 -11.92 23.12
C ASN A 154 29.64 -12.98 24.18
N SER A 155 30.92 -13.28 24.39
CA SER A 155 31.38 -14.26 25.37
C SER A 155 31.02 -13.88 26.82
N ALA A 156 30.62 -12.65 27.10
CA ALA A 156 30.18 -12.17 28.40
C ALA A 156 28.64 -12.22 28.57
N GLY A 157 27.88 -12.69 27.55
CA GLY A 157 26.41 -12.74 27.55
C GLY A 157 25.74 -11.41 27.28
N GLU A 158 26.46 -10.41 26.73
CA GLU A 158 25.91 -9.13 26.37
C GLU A 158 25.41 -9.15 24.92
N GLU A 159 24.23 -8.55 24.66
CA GLU A 159 23.65 -8.46 23.31
C GLU A 159 24.54 -7.60 22.40
N ILE A 160 24.98 -8.20 21.27
CA ILE A 160 25.73 -7.50 20.23
C ILE A 160 24.74 -6.83 19.30
N LYS A 161 24.79 -5.50 19.21
CA LYS A 161 23.97 -4.74 18.26
C LYS A 161 24.41 -4.99 16.82
N PRO A 162 23.46 -5.08 15.87
CA PRO A 162 23.80 -5.19 14.45
C PRO A 162 24.49 -3.91 13.97
N THR A 163 25.51 -4.05 13.14
CA THR A 163 26.24 -2.93 12.50
C THR A 163 25.83 -2.76 11.03
N ALA A 164 25.08 -3.71 10.49
CA ALA A 164 24.55 -3.67 9.14
C ALA A 164 23.02 -3.82 9.16
N GLY A 165 22.34 -3.14 8.24
CA GLY A 165 20.88 -3.15 8.14
C GLY A 165 20.38 -3.18 6.70
N VAL A 166 19.14 -3.60 6.57
CA VAL A 166 18.39 -3.61 5.31
C VAL A 166 17.06 -2.90 5.53
N VAL A 167 16.76 -1.89 4.72
CA VAL A 167 15.42 -1.33 4.58
C VAL A 167 14.80 -1.92 3.33
N PHE A 168 13.63 -2.53 3.46
CA PHE A 168 12.92 -3.14 2.34
C PHE A 168 11.56 -2.48 2.11
N VAL A 169 11.32 -2.06 0.86
CA VAL A 169 10.12 -1.38 0.40
C VAL A 169 9.22 -2.38 -0.33
N PRO A 170 8.01 -2.67 0.18
CA PRO A 170 7.07 -3.59 -0.43
C PRO A 170 6.59 -3.15 -1.82
N GLY A 171 6.19 -4.11 -2.64
CA GLY A 171 5.47 -3.85 -3.89
C GLY A 171 4.10 -3.24 -3.65
N ALA A 172 3.56 -2.57 -4.68
CA ALA A 172 2.27 -1.91 -4.59
C ALA A 172 1.17 -2.88 -4.13
N ARG A 173 0.43 -2.48 -3.08
CA ARG A 173 -0.68 -3.22 -2.50
C ARG A 173 -0.31 -4.57 -1.87
N VAL A 174 0.97 -4.87 -1.72
CA VAL A 174 1.41 -6.11 -1.06
C VAL A 174 1.51 -5.86 0.45
N ASP A 175 0.92 -6.76 1.23
CA ASP A 175 1.10 -6.81 2.69
C ASP A 175 2.59 -6.94 3.00
N SER A 176 3.14 -6.01 3.77
CA SER A 176 4.57 -5.97 4.11
C SER A 176 5.08 -7.30 4.70
N ARG A 177 4.24 -8.02 5.42
CA ARG A 177 4.57 -9.31 6.02
C ARG A 177 4.87 -10.40 4.99
N ALA A 178 4.42 -10.23 3.74
CA ALA A 178 4.68 -11.19 2.66
C ALA A 178 6.16 -11.39 2.33
N TYR A 179 7.01 -10.48 2.78
CA TYR A 179 8.46 -10.53 2.53
C TYR A 179 9.25 -11.13 3.70
N ALA A 180 8.60 -11.44 4.83
CA ALA A 180 9.30 -11.92 6.00
C ALA A 180 10.10 -13.22 5.74
N HIS A 181 9.53 -14.17 4.99
CA HIS A 181 10.20 -15.45 4.70
C HIS A 181 11.43 -15.27 3.81
N VAL A 182 11.32 -14.53 2.72
CA VAL A 182 12.42 -14.33 1.77
C VAL A 182 13.53 -13.44 2.36
N LEU A 183 13.22 -12.57 3.33
CA LEU A 183 14.19 -11.65 3.94
C LEU A 183 14.75 -12.15 5.28
N ARG A 184 14.09 -13.10 5.95
CA ARG A 184 14.56 -13.64 7.25
C ARG A 184 15.99 -14.18 7.21
N PRO A 185 16.48 -14.85 6.16
CA PRO A 185 17.86 -15.29 6.08
C PRO A 185 18.89 -14.16 6.24
N LEU A 186 18.57 -12.92 5.86
CA LEU A 186 19.43 -11.75 6.09
C LEU A 186 19.53 -11.43 7.60
N ALA A 187 18.42 -11.52 8.33
CA ALA A 187 18.44 -11.32 9.78
C ALA A 187 19.22 -12.44 10.49
N GLU A 188 19.07 -13.67 10.07
CA GLU A 188 19.84 -14.82 10.56
C GLU A 188 21.34 -14.67 10.26
N ALA A 189 21.69 -14.00 9.14
CA ALA A 189 23.08 -13.64 8.79
C ALA A 189 23.62 -12.45 9.61
N GLY A 190 22.76 -11.71 10.33
CA GLY A 190 23.16 -10.64 11.26
C GLY A 190 22.80 -9.22 10.85
N TYR A 191 22.00 -9.06 9.80
CA TYR A 191 21.47 -7.75 9.41
C TYR A 191 20.20 -7.42 10.22
N LEU A 192 20.05 -6.18 10.67
CA LEU A 192 18.73 -5.67 11.02
C LEU A 192 17.91 -5.53 9.74
N VAL A 193 16.75 -6.18 9.65
CA VAL A 193 15.88 -6.08 8.47
C VAL A 193 14.62 -5.33 8.84
N ALA A 194 14.41 -4.14 8.27
CA ALA A 194 13.22 -3.33 8.43
C ALA A 194 12.39 -3.36 7.15
N VAL A 195 11.14 -3.83 7.24
CA VAL A 195 10.21 -3.87 6.10
C VAL A 195 9.12 -2.85 6.30
N LEU A 196 9.01 -1.91 5.38
CA LEU A 196 8.11 -0.77 5.48
C LEU A 196 6.64 -1.18 5.35
N LYS A 197 5.75 -0.43 6.02
CA LYS A 197 4.31 -0.49 5.88
C LYS A 197 3.86 0.79 5.17
N GLU A 198 3.49 0.70 3.90
CA GLU A 198 3.26 1.87 3.09
C GLU A 198 1.81 2.38 3.16
N PRO A 199 1.58 3.72 3.19
CA PRO A 199 0.24 4.28 3.17
C PRO A 199 -0.56 3.76 1.96
N PHE A 200 -1.73 3.17 2.22
CA PHE A 200 -2.58 2.54 1.20
C PHE A 200 -1.87 1.44 0.37
N GLY A 201 -0.71 0.98 0.81
CA GLY A 201 0.13 0.02 0.09
C GLY A 201 0.89 0.61 -1.11
N PHE A 202 1.14 1.92 -1.12
CA PHE A 202 1.87 2.60 -2.19
C PHE A 202 3.04 3.43 -1.63
N ALA A 203 4.25 2.97 -1.85
CA ALA A 203 5.48 3.59 -1.37
C ALA A 203 5.69 5.03 -1.90
N ILE A 204 5.16 5.36 -3.07
CA ILE A 204 5.25 6.71 -3.65
C ILE A 204 4.50 7.79 -2.83
N ILE A 205 3.62 7.40 -1.90
CA ILE A 205 2.87 8.35 -1.06
C ILE A 205 3.75 8.90 0.08
N ASP A 206 4.70 8.10 0.58
CA ASP A 206 5.69 8.51 1.59
C ASP A 206 7.07 7.99 1.15
N ALA A 207 7.61 8.56 0.06
CA ALA A 207 8.87 8.10 -0.55
C ALA A 207 10.09 8.19 0.39
N ASP A 208 10.02 9.07 1.39
CA ASP A 208 11.05 9.27 2.42
C ASP A 208 10.88 8.34 3.63
N HIS A 209 9.92 7.42 3.59
CA HIS A 209 9.62 6.54 4.72
C HIS A 209 10.84 5.71 5.15
N GLY A 210 11.61 5.20 4.20
CA GLY A 210 12.84 4.46 4.48
C GLY A 210 13.89 5.27 5.22
N GLN A 211 13.99 6.58 4.96
CA GLN A 211 14.90 7.48 5.67
C GLN A 211 14.63 7.51 7.18
N LYS A 212 13.36 7.42 7.60
CA LYS A 212 12.97 7.40 9.02
C LYS A 212 13.55 6.19 9.77
N VAL A 213 13.70 5.06 9.08
CA VAL A 213 14.35 3.85 9.65
C VAL A 213 15.84 4.09 9.82
N LEU A 214 16.52 4.63 8.81
CA LEU A 214 17.93 4.94 8.88
C LEU A 214 18.23 5.90 10.05
N ASP A 215 17.40 6.91 10.23
CA ASP A 215 17.58 7.93 11.27
C ASP A 215 17.35 7.38 12.68
N LEU A 216 16.46 6.38 12.81
CA LEU A 216 16.18 5.72 14.09
C LEU A 216 17.32 4.80 14.54
N HIS A 217 18.14 4.33 13.61
CA HIS A 217 19.26 3.41 13.84
C HIS A 217 20.60 4.05 13.49
N PRO A 218 21.04 5.09 14.22
CA PRO A 218 22.30 5.75 13.95
C PRO A 218 23.52 4.86 14.23
N GLU A 219 23.36 3.77 15.00
CA GLU A 219 24.39 2.77 15.31
C GLU A 219 24.72 1.87 14.13
N ILE A 220 23.84 1.79 13.12
CA ILE A 220 24.08 0.97 11.93
C ILE A 220 24.90 1.77 10.92
N ALA A 221 26.09 1.26 10.63
CA ALA A 221 27.03 1.91 9.73
C ALA A 221 26.83 1.55 8.26
N HIS A 222 26.37 0.32 7.98
CA HIS A 222 26.27 -0.23 6.62
C HIS A 222 24.81 -0.53 6.28
N TRP A 223 24.23 0.22 5.35
CA TRP A 223 22.84 0.05 4.94
C TRP A 223 22.74 -0.50 3.52
N LEU A 224 21.91 -1.52 3.37
CA LEU A 224 21.30 -1.91 2.10
C LEU A 224 19.88 -1.40 2.05
N VAL A 225 19.46 -0.95 0.88
CA VAL A 225 18.04 -0.64 0.62
C VAL A 225 17.57 -1.56 -0.50
N GLY A 226 16.41 -2.13 -0.36
CA GLY A 226 15.84 -2.98 -1.39
C GLY A 226 14.33 -2.79 -1.52
N GLY A 227 13.76 -3.32 -2.59
CA GLY A 227 12.32 -3.29 -2.76
C GLY A 227 11.84 -4.14 -3.91
N HIS A 228 10.57 -4.44 -3.88
CA HIS A 228 9.88 -5.24 -4.89
C HIS A 228 9.00 -4.34 -5.78
N SER A 229 9.05 -4.55 -7.09
CA SER A 229 8.17 -3.86 -8.02
C SER A 229 8.23 -2.32 -7.82
N LEU A 230 7.09 -1.64 -7.64
CA LEU A 230 7.04 -0.20 -7.33
C LEU A 230 7.90 0.18 -6.11
N GLY A 231 7.99 -0.69 -5.10
CA GLY A 231 8.85 -0.47 -3.94
C GLY A 231 10.33 -0.41 -4.29
N GLY A 232 10.79 -1.20 -5.26
CA GLY A 232 12.17 -1.15 -5.73
C GLY A 232 12.51 0.15 -6.46
N THR A 233 11.54 0.74 -7.16
CA THR A 233 11.71 2.07 -7.77
C THR A 233 11.93 3.16 -6.71
N VAL A 234 11.16 3.11 -5.61
CA VAL A 234 11.34 4.04 -4.47
C VAL A 234 12.64 3.77 -3.73
N ALA A 235 12.98 2.49 -3.52
CA ALA A 235 14.25 2.07 -2.92
C ALA A 235 15.47 2.57 -3.71
N ALA A 236 15.39 2.54 -5.05
CA ALA A 236 16.43 3.06 -5.93
C ALA A 236 16.66 4.57 -5.74
N ALA A 237 15.57 5.33 -5.65
CA ALA A 237 15.65 6.77 -5.39
C ALA A 237 16.26 7.07 -4.02
N LEU A 238 15.86 6.32 -2.97
CA LEU A 238 16.45 6.46 -1.64
C LEU A 238 17.95 6.14 -1.64
N ALA A 239 18.35 5.06 -2.32
CA ALA A 239 19.74 4.64 -2.39
C ALA A 239 20.63 5.65 -3.15
N ASP A 240 20.12 6.22 -4.24
CA ASP A 240 20.87 7.19 -5.05
C ASP A 240 21.04 8.55 -4.34
N ASN A 241 20.14 8.89 -3.41
CA ASN A 241 20.14 10.18 -2.70
C ASN A 241 20.64 10.09 -1.25
N ASN A 242 21.20 8.95 -0.80
CA ASN A 242 21.63 8.77 0.59
C ASN A 242 23.00 8.10 0.69
N ASP A 243 24.00 8.84 1.16
CA ASP A 243 25.38 8.38 1.29
C ASP A 243 25.58 7.28 2.37
N ARG A 244 24.61 7.09 3.29
CA ARG A 244 24.62 5.98 4.26
C ARG A 244 24.27 4.64 3.62
N VAL A 245 23.70 4.64 2.40
CA VAL A 245 23.34 3.43 1.68
C VAL A 245 24.49 2.99 0.79
N GLU A 246 24.97 1.78 1.01
CA GLU A 246 26.10 1.18 0.26
C GLU A 246 25.63 0.21 -0.82
N GLY A 247 24.39 -0.28 -0.74
CA GLY A 247 23.86 -1.21 -1.71
C GLY A 247 22.37 -1.11 -1.96
N LEU A 248 21.97 -1.47 -3.17
CA LEU A 248 20.60 -1.51 -3.65
C LEU A 248 20.26 -2.91 -4.15
N VAL A 249 19.11 -3.42 -3.70
CA VAL A 249 18.57 -4.72 -4.14
C VAL A 249 17.21 -4.53 -4.79
N LEU A 250 17.10 -4.89 -6.05
CA LEU A 250 15.88 -4.77 -6.85
C LEU A 250 15.26 -6.15 -7.05
N PHE A 251 14.07 -6.38 -6.48
CA PHE A 251 13.27 -7.58 -6.68
C PHE A 251 12.22 -7.31 -7.74
N ALA A 252 12.34 -7.92 -8.92
CA ALA A 252 11.40 -7.73 -10.04
C ALA A 252 11.07 -6.23 -10.24
N SER A 253 12.12 -5.41 -10.33
CA SER A 253 12.01 -3.95 -10.33
C SER A 253 13.17 -3.27 -11.03
N TYR A 254 12.99 -1.99 -11.29
CA TYR A 254 13.99 -1.11 -11.89
C TYR A 254 13.81 0.34 -11.44
N PRO A 255 14.87 1.19 -11.52
CA PRO A 255 14.77 2.60 -11.15
C PRO A 255 13.96 3.41 -12.17
N ALA A 256 13.24 4.44 -11.70
CA ALA A 256 12.53 5.38 -12.57
C ALA A 256 13.51 6.22 -13.37
N ASP A 257 14.53 6.75 -12.71
CA ASP A 257 15.59 7.58 -13.28
C ASP A 257 16.95 6.87 -13.24
N PRO A 258 17.93 7.26 -14.05
CA PRO A 258 19.29 6.72 -13.97
C PRO A 258 19.90 6.94 -12.59
N ILE A 259 20.51 5.90 -12.04
CA ILE A 259 21.31 5.98 -10.81
C ILE A 259 22.62 6.69 -11.14
N ILE A 260 22.92 7.77 -10.43
CA ILE A 260 24.12 8.60 -10.64
C ILE A 260 25.29 8.19 -9.75
N ARG A 261 25.03 7.52 -8.63
CA ARG A 261 26.05 7.01 -7.71
C ARG A 261 26.77 5.80 -8.30
N ASN A 262 28.06 5.96 -8.59
CA ASN A 262 28.90 4.88 -9.14
C ASN A 262 29.52 3.96 -8.07
N ASP A 263 29.50 4.36 -6.81
CA ASP A 263 29.99 3.62 -5.65
C ASP A 263 28.95 2.62 -5.10
N LEU A 264 27.68 2.75 -5.52
CA LEU A 264 26.57 1.93 -5.06
C LEU A 264 26.69 0.50 -5.61
N LYS A 265 26.69 -0.50 -4.72
CA LYS A 265 26.60 -1.90 -5.11
C LYS A 265 25.16 -2.21 -5.47
N VAL A 266 24.89 -2.66 -6.69
CA VAL A 266 23.52 -2.93 -7.15
C VAL A 266 23.35 -4.40 -7.52
N LEU A 267 22.28 -5.00 -7.00
CA LEU A 267 21.81 -6.34 -7.37
C LEU A 267 20.39 -6.23 -7.94
N SER A 268 20.23 -6.65 -9.18
CA SER A 268 18.93 -6.77 -9.85
C SER A 268 18.55 -8.24 -9.97
N ILE A 269 17.43 -8.65 -9.35
CA ILE A 269 16.91 -10.02 -9.41
C ILE A 269 15.56 -10.00 -10.12
N SER A 270 15.41 -10.81 -11.17
CA SER A 270 14.19 -10.86 -11.98
C SER A 270 13.79 -12.30 -12.31
N GLY A 271 12.55 -12.51 -12.76
CA GLY A 271 12.01 -13.79 -13.19
C GLY A 271 11.83 -13.85 -14.71
N THR A 272 12.10 -15.02 -15.31
CA THR A 272 11.92 -15.17 -16.79
C THR A 272 10.45 -15.22 -17.21
N ALA A 273 9.54 -15.45 -16.29
CA ALA A 273 8.09 -15.54 -16.54
C ALA A 273 7.31 -14.40 -15.90
N ASP A 274 7.98 -13.32 -15.46
CA ASP A 274 7.36 -12.14 -14.87
C ASP A 274 6.49 -11.40 -15.89
N GLY A 275 5.20 -11.18 -15.55
CA GLY A 275 4.23 -10.53 -16.42
C GLY A 275 4.13 -9.01 -16.20
N PHE A 276 4.84 -8.44 -15.19
CA PHE A 276 4.81 -7.00 -14.86
C PHE A 276 6.15 -6.32 -15.07
N ALA A 277 7.20 -6.81 -14.43
CA ALA A 277 8.58 -6.41 -14.72
C ALA A 277 9.16 -7.42 -15.71
N THR A 278 8.71 -7.32 -16.95
CA THR A 278 9.05 -8.30 -17.99
C THR A 278 10.56 -8.39 -18.23
N PRO A 279 11.08 -9.51 -18.77
CA PRO A 279 12.49 -9.60 -19.13
C PRO A 279 12.96 -8.46 -20.04
N ASP A 280 12.09 -7.97 -20.94
CA ASP A 280 12.39 -6.85 -21.82
C ASP A 280 12.50 -5.51 -21.06
N ASP A 281 11.61 -5.29 -20.06
CA ASP A 281 11.68 -4.10 -19.20
C ASP A 281 12.95 -4.11 -18.36
N ILE A 282 13.32 -5.26 -17.80
CA ILE A 282 14.56 -5.43 -17.03
C ILE A 282 15.78 -5.18 -17.90
N GLU A 283 15.82 -5.72 -19.11
CA GLU A 283 16.95 -5.50 -20.04
C GLU A 283 17.04 -4.02 -20.44
N ALA A 284 15.91 -3.38 -20.78
CA ALA A 284 15.88 -1.96 -21.10
C ALA A 284 16.32 -1.06 -19.92
N SER A 285 16.07 -1.49 -18.70
CA SER A 285 16.44 -0.76 -17.50
C SER A 285 17.93 -0.75 -17.17
N ARG A 286 18.72 -1.64 -17.79
CA ARG A 286 20.18 -1.71 -17.59
C ARG A 286 20.90 -0.39 -17.88
N ALA A 287 20.37 0.40 -18.83
CA ALA A 287 20.91 1.71 -19.15
C ALA A 287 20.77 2.73 -17.99
N LYS A 288 19.94 2.43 -17.00
CA LYS A 288 19.72 3.26 -15.80
C LYS A 288 20.51 2.79 -14.60
N LEU A 289 21.19 1.67 -14.68
CA LEU A 289 21.91 1.04 -13.59
C LEU A 289 23.44 1.25 -13.74
N PRO A 290 24.20 1.30 -12.64
CA PRO A 290 25.66 1.30 -12.71
C PRO A 290 26.17 0.11 -13.52
N PRO A 291 27.26 0.26 -14.30
CA PRO A 291 27.83 -0.84 -15.10
C PRO A 291 28.27 -2.05 -14.28
N SER A 292 28.56 -1.85 -13.00
CA SER A 292 28.94 -2.89 -12.03
C SER A 292 27.75 -3.70 -11.49
N THR A 293 26.51 -3.41 -11.92
CA THR A 293 25.31 -4.09 -11.43
C THR A 293 25.36 -5.60 -11.64
N LYS A 294 25.24 -6.36 -10.55
CA LYS A 294 25.05 -7.81 -10.59
C LYS A 294 23.60 -8.11 -11.01
N VAL A 295 23.42 -8.92 -12.02
CA VAL A 295 22.08 -9.33 -12.50
C VAL A 295 21.91 -10.83 -12.28
N VAL A 296 20.81 -11.19 -11.63
CA VAL A 296 20.41 -12.58 -11.39
C VAL A 296 19.01 -12.79 -12.00
N VAL A 297 18.90 -13.78 -12.87
CA VAL A 297 17.65 -14.12 -13.55
C VAL A 297 17.20 -15.50 -13.11
N ILE A 298 16.06 -15.59 -12.43
CA ILE A 298 15.51 -16.84 -11.91
C ILE A 298 14.58 -17.43 -12.94
N LYS A 299 14.97 -18.60 -13.44
CA LYS A 299 14.22 -19.29 -14.49
C LYS A 299 12.86 -19.76 -13.98
N GLY A 300 11.80 -19.38 -14.68
CA GLY A 300 10.43 -19.77 -14.35
C GLY A 300 9.77 -19.02 -13.21
N ALA A 301 10.49 -18.10 -12.54
CA ALA A 301 9.89 -17.22 -11.55
C ALA A 301 9.04 -16.14 -12.22
N VAL A 302 7.95 -15.78 -11.54
CA VAL A 302 6.99 -14.73 -11.91
C VAL A 302 7.08 -13.58 -10.91
N HIS A 303 6.37 -12.48 -11.16
CA HIS A 303 6.37 -11.29 -10.29
C HIS A 303 6.01 -11.62 -8.83
N SER A 304 4.98 -12.43 -8.65
CA SER A 304 4.52 -12.84 -7.32
C SER A 304 5.41 -13.87 -6.62
N SER A 305 6.45 -14.38 -7.26
CA SER A 305 7.45 -15.26 -6.62
C SER A 305 8.33 -14.54 -5.59
N PHE A 306 8.41 -13.20 -5.66
CA PHE A 306 9.27 -12.38 -4.80
C PHE A 306 8.69 -12.11 -3.40
N GLY A 307 7.49 -12.64 -3.09
CA GLY A 307 6.86 -12.56 -1.77
C GLY A 307 5.76 -13.60 -1.59
N ASP A 308 5.38 -13.88 -0.34
CA ASP A 308 4.32 -14.84 -0.02
C ASP A 308 2.96 -14.16 0.10
N TYR A 309 2.33 -13.81 -1.02
CA TYR A 309 1.02 -13.13 -1.05
C TYR A 309 0.02 -13.76 -2.04
N GLY A 310 0.33 -14.96 -2.54
CA GLY A 310 -0.48 -15.68 -3.51
C GLY A 310 -0.22 -15.21 -4.94
N ASP A 311 -1.14 -15.59 -5.84
CA ASP A 311 -1.05 -15.24 -7.25
C ASP A 311 -1.54 -13.81 -7.48
N GLN A 312 -0.89 -13.10 -8.41
CA GLN A 312 -1.26 -11.75 -8.79
C GLN A 312 -1.94 -11.77 -10.15
N PRO A 313 -3.21 -11.32 -10.26
CA PRO A 313 -3.91 -11.27 -11.54
C PRO A 313 -3.14 -10.44 -12.57
N GLY A 314 -2.91 -11.00 -13.75
CA GLY A 314 -2.12 -10.39 -14.82
C GLY A 314 -0.64 -10.77 -14.81
N ASP A 315 -0.17 -11.51 -13.80
CA ASP A 315 1.19 -12.06 -13.77
C ASP A 315 1.34 -13.26 -14.74
N GLY A 316 2.58 -13.66 -14.99
CA GLY A 316 2.91 -14.85 -15.77
C GLY A 316 2.52 -16.16 -15.09
N THR A 317 2.80 -17.27 -15.75
CA THR A 317 2.60 -18.61 -15.18
C THR A 317 3.93 -19.16 -14.68
N PRO A 318 4.08 -19.43 -13.36
CA PRO A 318 5.33 -19.93 -12.81
C PRO A 318 5.61 -21.36 -13.31
N THR A 319 6.88 -21.65 -13.58
CA THR A 319 7.37 -23.00 -13.91
C THR A 319 8.37 -23.50 -12.87
N ILE A 320 8.52 -22.79 -11.76
CA ILE A 320 9.30 -23.12 -10.58
C ILE A 320 8.46 -22.91 -9.34
N ASP A 321 8.66 -23.68 -8.30
CA ASP A 321 8.00 -23.49 -7.02
C ASP A 321 8.46 -22.18 -6.34
N ARG A 322 7.53 -21.46 -5.69
CA ARG A 322 7.81 -20.21 -5.01
C ARG A 322 8.93 -20.36 -3.97
N SER A 323 8.91 -21.43 -3.18
CA SER A 323 9.95 -21.71 -2.19
C SER A 323 11.34 -21.85 -2.79
N THR A 324 11.45 -22.53 -3.94
CA THR A 324 12.73 -22.66 -4.68
C THR A 324 13.17 -21.30 -5.22
N ALA A 325 12.26 -20.52 -5.83
CA ALA A 325 12.59 -19.18 -6.31
C ALA A 325 13.05 -18.26 -5.16
N GLN A 326 12.37 -18.29 -4.01
CA GLN A 326 12.74 -17.48 -2.85
C GLN A 326 14.07 -17.90 -2.23
N ALA A 327 14.42 -19.18 -2.24
CA ALA A 327 15.73 -19.63 -1.81
C ALA A 327 16.85 -19.06 -2.69
N GLU A 328 16.65 -19.03 -4.02
CA GLU A 328 17.59 -18.39 -4.95
C GLU A 328 17.69 -16.88 -4.74
N ILE A 329 16.54 -16.19 -4.51
CA ILE A 329 16.48 -14.74 -4.21
C ILE A 329 17.26 -14.43 -2.94
N SER A 330 16.99 -15.16 -1.84
CA SER A 330 17.66 -14.96 -0.55
C SER A 330 19.16 -15.20 -0.66
N LYS A 331 19.56 -16.27 -1.35
CA LYS A 331 20.97 -16.61 -1.59
C LYS A 331 21.66 -15.48 -2.36
N ALA A 332 21.09 -15.04 -3.47
CA ALA A 332 21.67 -13.96 -4.28
C ALA A 332 21.81 -12.65 -3.48
N THR A 333 20.84 -12.37 -2.61
CA THR A 333 20.84 -11.16 -1.77
C THR A 333 21.93 -11.23 -0.69
N LEU A 334 22.20 -12.41 -0.12
CA LEU A 334 23.27 -12.63 0.87
C LEU A 334 24.68 -12.53 0.26
N GLU A 335 24.80 -12.66 -1.04
CA GLU A 335 26.08 -12.59 -1.77
C GLU A 335 26.43 -11.17 -2.26
N LEU A 336 25.61 -10.16 -1.94
CA LEU A 336 25.87 -8.76 -2.25
C LEU A 336 26.85 -8.16 -1.24
#